data_3efac7b2b680a6b4067ba0e009d11fc2
#
_entry.id   3efac7b2b680a6b4067ba0e009d11fc2
#
_cell.length_a   1.000
_cell.length_b   1.000
_cell.length_c   1.000
_cell.angle_alpha   90.00
_cell.angle_beta   90.00
_cell.angle_gamma   90.00
#
_symmetry.space_group_name_H-M   'P 1'
#
loop_
_entity.id
_entity.type
_entity.pdbx_description
1 polymer ?
#
loop_
_entity_poly.entity_id
_entity_poly.type
_entity_poly.pdbx_seq_one_letter_code
_entity_poly.pdbx_strand_id
1 'polypeptide(L)'
;DGWDDPRLVSIAALKRRGFTPESIRMFIELSGISKAQSSSDYAMLEYCIREDLKMKRPRMMAVLDPVKLVITNYPENEIEYLDVSNNQENPEMGSRKVPFGRVLYIDREDFKIEPPRKYFRLYPGNEVRLMNAYFVTCTDYVTDEDGNVTEVHCTYDPETKSGSGFNARKVKGTIHWVCAETAEKCEIRLYENIVDEEKGVYNEDGSINVNPNSLTVLDDCYVEPALAEAEAYDSFQFVR
;
A
#
# COMPACT_ATOMS: atom_id res chain seq x y z
N ASP A 1 21.47 -1.26 -18.22
CA ASP A 1 21.20 -0.89 -16.86
C ASP A 1 22.51 -0.40 -16.23
N GLY A 2 22.47 0.66 -15.45
CA GLY A 2 23.63 1.34 -14.90
C GLY A 2 23.74 1.14 -13.39
N TRP A 3 24.70 1.81 -12.78
CA TRP A 3 24.91 1.81 -11.32
C TRP A 3 23.75 2.44 -10.53
N ASP A 4 22.82 3.08 -11.19
CA ASP A 4 21.61 3.68 -10.66
C ASP A 4 20.36 2.79 -10.79
N ASP A 5 20.51 1.52 -11.23
CA ASP A 5 19.41 0.58 -11.29
C ASP A 5 18.80 0.41 -9.87
N PRO A 6 17.48 0.69 -9.69
CA PRO A 6 16.84 0.66 -8.37
C PRO A 6 16.95 -0.66 -7.61
N ARG A 7 17.32 -1.74 -8.26
CA ARG A 7 17.51 -3.07 -7.63
C ARG A 7 18.87 -3.24 -6.98
N LEU A 8 19.81 -2.33 -7.25
CA LEU A 8 21.15 -2.37 -6.68
C LEU A 8 21.22 -1.66 -5.34
N VAL A 9 22.29 -1.94 -4.59
CA VAL A 9 22.59 -1.30 -3.29
C VAL A 9 23.62 -0.17 -3.40
N SER A 10 23.90 0.31 -4.60
CA SER A 10 24.75 1.49 -4.79
C SER A 10 24.08 2.74 -4.25
N ILE A 11 24.84 3.76 -3.84
CA ILE A 11 24.27 5.05 -3.38
C ILE A 11 23.41 5.69 -4.45
N ALA A 12 23.80 5.58 -5.72
CA ALA A 12 23.02 6.10 -6.85
C ALA A 12 21.67 5.39 -6.99
N ALA A 13 21.64 4.07 -6.86
CA ALA A 13 20.43 3.27 -6.91
C ALA A 13 19.51 3.54 -5.71
N LEU A 14 20.06 3.57 -4.50
CA LEU A 14 19.31 3.89 -3.29
C LEU A 14 18.67 5.28 -3.38
N LYS A 15 19.41 6.29 -3.85
CA LYS A 15 18.88 7.64 -4.07
C LYS A 15 17.73 7.61 -5.08
N ARG A 16 17.88 6.92 -6.21
CA ARG A 16 16.83 6.79 -7.24
C ARG A 16 15.59 6.08 -6.72
N ARG A 17 15.77 5.11 -5.83
CA ARG A 17 14.69 4.37 -5.16
C ARG A 17 14.00 5.18 -4.06
N GLY A 18 14.53 6.34 -3.69
CA GLY A 18 13.94 7.25 -2.71
C GLY A 18 14.50 7.13 -1.29
N PHE A 19 15.60 6.43 -1.09
CA PHE A 19 16.30 6.40 0.20
C PHE A 19 16.89 7.77 0.52
N THR A 20 16.66 8.24 1.74
CA THR A 20 17.16 9.51 2.22
C THR A 20 18.58 9.37 2.77
N PRO A 21 19.41 10.43 2.75
CA PRO A 21 20.71 10.41 3.43
C PRO A 21 20.61 10.04 4.92
N GLU A 22 19.55 10.48 5.59
CA GLU A 22 19.29 10.20 7.02
C GLU A 22 19.04 8.71 7.25
N SER A 23 18.23 8.06 6.40
CA SER A 23 17.97 6.63 6.51
C SER A 23 19.23 5.80 6.30
N ILE A 24 20.10 6.21 5.37
CA ILE A 24 21.38 5.53 5.12
C ILE A 24 22.34 5.72 6.32
N ARG A 25 22.40 6.91 6.90
CA ARG A 25 23.19 7.15 8.13
C ARG A 25 22.69 6.32 9.29
N MET A 26 21.38 6.28 9.52
CA MET A 26 20.76 5.43 10.54
C MET A 26 21.14 3.96 10.35
N PHE A 27 21.11 3.46 9.11
CA PHE A 27 21.52 2.10 8.81
C PHE A 27 22.99 1.82 9.16
N ILE A 28 23.91 2.76 8.84
CA ILE A 28 25.33 2.64 9.17
C ILE A 28 25.53 2.65 10.69
N GLU A 29 24.83 3.50 11.42
CA GLU A 29 24.88 3.58 12.89
C GLU A 29 24.39 2.28 13.54
N LEU A 30 23.27 1.72 13.06
CA LEU A 30 22.72 0.45 13.56
C LEU A 30 23.60 -0.75 13.23
N SER A 31 24.19 -0.77 12.04
CA SER A 31 25.10 -1.85 11.62
C SER A 31 26.44 -1.81 12.37
N GLY A 32 26.83 -0.64 12.87
CA GLY A 32 28.10 -0.38 13.51
C GLY A 32 29.28 -0.33 12.52
N ILE A 33 30.41 0.20 12.98
CA ILE A 33 31.66 0.26 12.21
C ILE A 33 32.57 -0.87 12.69
N SER A 34 32.84 -1.82 11.80
CA SER A 34 33.76 -2.94 12.06
C SER A 34 34.79 -3.04 10.95
N LYS A 35 36.01 -3.45 11.32
CA LYS A 35 37.06 -3.84 10.35
C LYS A 35 36.88 -5.27 9.81
N ALA A 36 36.01 -6.06 10.44
CA ALA A 36 35.66 -7.38 9.95
C ALA A 36 34.67 -7.29 8.81
N GLN A 37 34.78 -8.19 7.85
CA GLN A 37 33.73 -8.35 6.81
C GLN A 37 32.47 -8.83 7.49
N SER A 38 31.39 -8.04 7.39
CA SER A 38 30.08 -8.35 7.95
C SER A 38 29.02 -8.23 6.86
N SER A 39 27.99 -9.05 7.00
CA SER A 39 26.78 -8.99 6.18
C SER A 39 25.68 -8.38 7.02
N SER A 40 24.93 -7.44 6.45
CA SER A 40 23.75 -6.84 7.09
C SER A 40 22.51 -7.19 6.27
N ASP A 41 21.42 -7.51 6.99
CA ASP A 41 20.14 -7.80 6.36
C ASP A 41 19.57 -6.56 5.66
N TYR A 42 19.13 -6.71 4.42
CA TYR A 42 18.50 -5.63 3.66
C TYR A 42 17.23 -5.11 4.35
N ALA A 43 16.51 -5.96 5.07
CA ALA A 43 15.34 -5.56 5.87
C ALA A 43 15.67 -4.46 6.91
N MET A 44 16.91 -4.40 7.40
CA MET A 44 17.37 -3.32 8.29
C MET A 44 17.44 -1.99 7.55
N LEU A 45 17.90 -1.97 6.31
CA LEU A 45 17.91 -0.75 5.48
C LEU A 45 16.49 -0.28 5.16
N GLU A 46 15.58 -1.21 4.86
CA GLU A 46 14.17 -0.90 4.66
C GLU A 46 13.48 -0.39 5.93
N TYR A 47 13.84 -0.92 7.08
CA TYR A 47 13.40 -0.39 8.37
C TYR A 47 13.83 1.07 8.55
N CYS A 48 15.09 1.40 8.28
CA CYS A 48 15.60 2.77 8.41
C CYS A 48 14.86 3.76 7.52
N ILE A 49 14.55 3.40 6.26
CA ILE A 49 13.80 4.31 5.39
C ILE A 49 12.35 4.45 5.85
N ARG A 50 11.69 3.37 6.33
CA ARG A 50 10.35 3.46 6.89
C ARG A 50 10.29 4.40 8.09
N GLU A 51 11.20 4.28 9.03
CA GLU A 51 11.26 5.14 10.21
C GLU A 51 11.53 6.61 9.83
N ASP A 52 12.42 6.87 8.87
CA ASP A 52 12.69 8.22 8.42
C ASP A 52 11.49 8.87 7.70
N LEU A 53 10.81 8.13 6.83
CA LEU A 53 9.64 8.64 6.10
C LEU A 53 8.39 8.77 6.97
N LYS A 54 8.31 8.01 8.06
CA LYS A 54 7.15 7.94 8.96
C LYS A 54 6.66 9.30 9.42
N MET A 55 7.58 10.22 9.71
CA MET A 55 7.29 11.58 10.16
C MET A 55 7.38 12.64 9.06
N LYS A 56 7.97 12.30 7.90
CA LYS A 56 8.36 13.28 6.89
C LYS A 56 7.52 13.22 5.62
N ARG A 57 6.74 12.16 5.40
CA ARG A 57 6.04 11.97 4.12
C ARG A 57 4.56 11.71 4.32
N PRO A 58 3.73 12.20 3.39
CA PRO A 58 2.30 11.92 3.43
C PRO A 58 2.02 10.44 3.19
N ARG A 59 0.97 9.95 3.83
CA ARG A 59 0.43 8.60 3.66
C ARG A 59 -0.72 8.63 2.70
N MET A 60 -0.60 7.89 1.62
CA MET A 60 -1.56 7.82 0.53
C MET A 60 -2.12 6.41 0.40
N MET A 61 -3.26 6.28 -0.26
CA MET A 61 -3.84 4.99 -0.62
C MET A 61 -3.58 4.68 -2.09
N ALA A 62 -3.18 3.45 -2.35
CA ALA A 62 -2.99 2.89 -3.69
C ALA A 62 -3.52 1.47 -3.72
N VAL A 63 -4.18 1.10 -4.80
CA VAL A 63 -4.72 -0.24 -5.06
C VAL A 63 -3.96 -0.85 -6.22
N LEU A 64 -3.28 -1.97 -5.95
CA LEU A 64 -2.35 -2.59 -6.89
C LEU A 64 -3.03 -3.66 -7.75
N ASP A 65 -3.94 -4.43 -7.17
CA ASP A 65 -4.74 -5.45 -7.87
C ASP A 65 -6.23 -5.17 -7.61
N PRO A 66 -6.85 -4.30 -8.45
CA PRO A 66 -8.15 -3.73 -8.14
C PRO A 66 -9.29 -4.73 -8.31
N VAL A 67 -10.17 -4.76 -7.32
CA VAL A 67 -11.51 -5.34 -7.38
C VAL A 67 -12.53 -4.25 -7.04
N LYS A 68 -13.63 -4.18 -7.77
CA LYS A 68 -14.71 -3.25 -7.48
C LYS A 68 -15.41 -3.63 -6.18
N LEU A 69 -15.63 -2.63 -5.33
CA LEU A 69 -16.51 -2.72 -4.17
C LEU A 69 -17.67 -1.74 -4.39
N VAL A 70 -18.89 -2.26 -4.44
CA VAL A 70 -20.10 -1.45 -4.62
C VAL A 70 -20.83 -1.36 -3.29
N ILE A 71 -21.04 -0.13 -2.81
CA ILE A 71 -21.83 0.14 -1.61
C ILE A 71 -23.28 0.32 -2.02
N THR A 72 -24.07 -0.74 -1.89
CA THR A 72 -25.43 -0.82 -2.48
C THR A 72 -26.42 0.15 -1.87
N ASN A 73 -26.23 0.57 -0.63
CA ASN A 73 -27.07 1.55 0.06
C ASN A 73 -26.46 2.97 0.10
N TYR A 74 -25.37 3.24 -0.62
CA TYR A 74 -24.84 4.59 -0.79
C TYR A 74 -25.57 5.27 -1.95
N PRO A 75 -25.91 6.60 -1.87
CA PRO A 75 -26.61 7.31 -2.92
C PRO A 75 -25.90 7.23 -4.28
N GLU A 76 -26.66 7.06 -5.33
CA GLU A 76 -26.13 7.07 -6.70
C GLU A 76 -25.70 8.48 -7.09
N ASN A 77 -24.60 8.57 -7.82
CA ASN A 77 -24.03 9.84 -8.33
C ASN A 77 -23.68 10.88 -7.25
N GLU A 78 -23.50 10.43 -6.01
CA GLU A 78 -22.99 11.28 -4.93
C GLU A 78 -21.54 10.96 -4.63
N ILE A 79 -20.71 12.01 -4.57
CA ILE A 79 -19.34 11.94 -4.07
C ILE A 79 -19.20 12.89 -2.91
N GLU A 80 -18.86 12.37 -1.74
CA GLU A 80 -18.46 13.20 -0.61
C GLU A 80 -16.93 13.30 -0.53
N TYR A 81 -16.45 14.37 0.10
CA TYR A 81 -15.01 14.59 0.29
C TYR A 81 -14.67 14.48 1.76
N LEU A 82 -13.98 13.39 2.10
CA LEU A 82 -13.55 13.10 3.47
C LEU A 82 -12.28 13.89 3.81
N ASP A 83 -12.23 14.45 5.01
CA ASP A 83 -11.01 15.05 5.55
C ASP A 83 -10.08 13.94 6.05
N VAL A 84 -8.95 13.77 5.41
CA VAL A 84 -7.97 12.75 5.75
C VAL A 84 -6.64 13.41 6.10
N SER A 85 -6.12 13.10 7.29
CA SER A 85 -4.80 13.56 7.71
C SER A 85 -3.73 13.07 6.74
N ASN A 86 -2.85 13.97 6.28
CA ASN A 86 -1.74 13.60 5.42
C ASN A 86 -0.72 12.70 6.15
N ASN A 87 -0.59 12.88 7.45
CA ASN A 87 0.22 12.02 8.30
C ASN A 87 -0.31 12.05 9.73
N GLN A 88 -0.73 10.90 10.25
CA GLN A 88 -1.30 10.82 11.61
C GLN A 88 -0.28 11.08 12.72
N GLU A 89 1.00 10.87 12.45
CA GLU A 89 2.09 11.07 13.40
C GLU A 89 2.70 12.47 13.34
N ASN A 90 2.41 13.20 12.24
CA ASN A 90 2.85 14.57 12.06
C ASN A 90 1.67 15.48 11.64
N PRO A 91 0.91 16.00 12.60
CA PRO A 91 -0.25 16.85 12.32
C PRO A 91 0.08 18.15 11.56
N GLU A 92 1.34 18.60 11.60
CA GLU A 92 1.78 19.80 10.88
C GLU A 92 1.70 19.64 9.35
N MET A 93 1.64 18.40 8.87
CA MET A 93 1.45 18.13 7.44
C MET A 93 0.01 18.39 6.95
N GLY A 94 -0.91 18.74 7.86
CA GLY A 94 -2.28 19.09 7.52
C GLY A 94 -3.11 17.89 7.04
N SER A 95 -4.13 18.19 6.26
CA SER A 95 -5.07 17.21 5.74
C SER A 95 -5.38 17.47 4.27
N ARG A 96 -5.97 16.49 3.62
CA ARG A 96 -6.48 16.57 2.25
C ARG A 96 -7.90 16.07 2.16
N LYS A 97 -8.59 16.45 1.10
CA LYS A 97 -9.92 15.93 0.75
C LYS A 97 -9.78 14.68 -0.11
N VAL A 98 -10.32 13.56 0.38
CA VAL A 98 -10.33 12.28 -0.34
C VAL A 98 -11.76 11.99 -0.80
N PRO A 99 -11.99 11.83 -2.12
CA PRO A 99 -13.32 11.51 -2.65
C PRO A 99 -13.77 10.12 -2.20
N PHE A 100 -15.03 10.01 -1.80
CA PHE A 100 -15.70 8.76 -1.43
C PHE A 100 -17.05 8.69 -2.13
N GLY A 101 -17.34 7.60 -2.79
CA GLY A 101 -18.56 7.38 -3.54
C GLY A 101 -19.09 5.96 -3.42
N ARG A 102 -20.11 5.64 -4.21
CA ARG A 102 -20.78 4.35 -4.22
C ARG A 102 -19.86 3.20 -4.68
N VAL A 103 -18.98 3.45 -5.66
CA VAL A 103 -18.07 2.46 -6.23
C VAL A 103 -16.63 2.78 -5.86
N LEU A 104 -15.97 1.81 -5.26
CA LEU A 104 -14.59 1.89 -4.84
C LEU A 104 -13.77 0.79 -5.51
N TYR A 105 -12.44 0.95 -5.55
CA TYR A 105 -11.50 -0.13 -5.76
C TYR A 105 -10.85 -0.50 -4.43
N ILE A 106 -10.72 -1.81 -4.18
CA ILE A 106 -9.96 -2.39 -3.09
C ILE A 106 -8.95 -3.39 -3.66
N ASP A 107 -7.92 -3.74 -2.90
CA ASP A 107 -7.02 -4.82 -3.32
C ASP A 107 -7.73 -6.19 -3.25
N ARG A 108 -7.49 -7.03 -4.24
CA ARG A 108 -8.02 -8.40 -4.30
C ARG A 108 -7.71 -9.21 -3.06
N GLU A 109 -6.53 -9.03 -2.47
CA GLU A 109 -6.13 -9.72 -1.25
C GLU A 109 -6.94 -9.31 -0.01
N ASP A 110 -7.62 -8.17 -0.06
CA ASP A 110 -8.46 -7.68 1.02
C ASP A 110 -9.86 -8.31 1.04
N PHE A 111 -10.19 -9.14 0.05
CA PHE A 111 -11.42 -9.93 0.02
C PHE A 111 -11.13 -11.41 -0.21
N LYS A 112 -11.79 -12.28 0.55
CA LYS A 112 -11.78 -13.74 0.34
C LYS A 112 -13.16 -14.32 0.55
N ILE A 113 -13.57 -15.23 -0.35
CA ILE A 113 -14.83 -15.97 -0.21
C ILE A 113 -14.76 -16.89 1.00
N GLU A 114 -13.67 -17.65 1.11
CA GLU A 114 -13.39 -18.57 2.20
C GLU A 114 -12.10 -18.11 2.92
N PRO A 115 -12.23 -17.31 3.99
CA PRO A 115 -11.06 -16.75 4.65
C PRO A 115 -10.33 -17.80 5.50
N PRO A 116 -8.99 -17.78 5.56
CA PRO A 116 -8.22 -18.59 6.49
C PRO A 116 -8.41 -18.09 7.94
N ARG A 117 -7.96 -18.90 8.90
CA ARG A 117 -7.94 -18.47 10.31
C ARG A 117 -7.15 -17.18 10.50
N LYS A 118 -7.66 -16.26 11.34
CA LYS A 118 -7.06 -14.95 11.64
C LYS A 118 -6.99 -13.99 10.44
N TYR A 119 -7.88 -14.17 9.46
CA TYR A 119 -8.07 -13.19 8.41
C TYR A 119 -9.01 -12.08 8.91
N PHE A 120 -8.49 -10.87 9.08
CA PHE A 120 -9.23 -9.73 9.61
C PHE A 120 -9.62 -8.71 8.54
N ARG A 121 -9.83 -9.18 7.31
CA ARG A 121 -10.23 -8.37 6.17
C ARG A 121 -11.65 -8.75 5.72
N LEU A 122 -12.06 -8.34 4.54
CA LEU A 122 -13.42 -8.50 4.07
C LEU A 122 -13.71 -9.93 3.58
N TYR A 123 -14.86 -10.46 3.94
CA TYR A 123 -15.43 -11.71 3.44
C TYR A 123 -16.96 -11.69 3.61
N PRO A 124 -17.73 -12.58 2.98
CA PRO A 124 -19.19 -12.58 3.07
C PRO A 124 -19.69 -12.57 4.52
N GLY A 125 -20.54 -11.60 4.84
CA GLY A 125 -21.11 -11.41 6.18
C GLY A 125 -20.20 -10.69 7.19
N ASN A 126 -18.95 -10.37 6.84
CA ASN A 126 -18.04 -9.67 7.75
C ASN A 126 -18.11 -8.14 7.60
N GLU A 127 -17.87 -7.45 8.70
CA GLU A 127 -17.79 -6.01 8.77
C GLU A 127 -16.33 -5.56 8.98
N VAL A 128 -15.89 -4.60 8.17
CA VAL A 128 -14.55 -3.95 8.28
C VAL A 128 -14.71 -2.44 8.20
N ARG A 129 -13.66 -1.71 8.60
CA ARG A 129 -13.56 -0.27 8.37
C ARG A 129 -12.89 -0.03 7.01
N LEU A 130 -13.51 0.75 6.17
CA LEU A 130 -12.83 1.46 5.10
C LEU A 130 -12.01 2.60 5.74
N MET A 131 -10.72 2.60 5.48
CA MET A 131 -9.78 3.53 6.12
C MET A 131 -10.23 4.99 5.98
N ASN A 132 -10.27 5.69 7.13
CA ASN A 132 -10.74 7.08 7.22
C ASN A 132 -12.19 7.33 6.74
N ALA A 133 -12.99 6.30 6.54
CA ALA A 133 -14.36 6.39 6.03
C ALA A 133 -15.37 5.71 6.98
N TYR A 134 -16.01 4.67 6.54
CA TYR A 134 -17.13 4.03 7.21
C TYR A 134 -16.88 2.55 7.48
N PHE A 135 -17.72 1.93 8.31
CA PHE A 135 -17.84 0.49 8.36
C PHE A 135 -18.68 0.01 7.19
N VAL A 136 -18.22 -1.08 6.57
CA VAL A 136 -18.96 -1.78 5.52
C VAL A 136 -19.08 -3.26 5.85
N THR A 137 -20.22 -3.85 5.51
CA THR A 137 -20.48 -5.27 5.64
C THR A 137 -20.66 -5.88 4.26
N CYS A 138 -19.92 -6.93 3.94
CA CYS A 138 -20.08 -7.65 2.68
C CYS A 138 -21.40 -8.42 2.68
N THR A 139 -22.24 -8.17 1.69
CA THR A 139 -23.55 -8.82 1.53
C THR A 139 -23.54 -9.84 0.39
N ASP A 140 -22.76 -9.62 -0.65
CA ASP A 140 -22.69 -10.47 -1.84
C ASP A 140 -21.40 -10.23 -2.62
N TYR A 141 -21.14 -11.04 -3.64
CA TYR A 141 -20.01 -10.89 -4.55
C TYR A 141 -20.32 -11.50 -5.92
N VAL A 142 -19.61 -11.07 -6.95
CA VAL A 142 -19.71 -11.57 -8.32
C VAL A 142 -18.39 -12.18 -8.73
N THR A 143 -18.45 -13.33 -9.42
CA THR A 143 -17.28 -13.99 -10.00
C THR A 143 -17.41 -14.06 -11.53
N ASP A 144 -16.28 -14.16 -12.21
CA ASP A 144 -16.22 -14.51 -13.62
C ASP A 144 -16.40 -16.03 -13.84
N GLU A 145 -16.30 -16.47 -15.09
CA GLU A 145 -16.43 -17.89 -15.48
C GLU A 145 -15.31 -18.78 -14.88
N ASP A 146 -14.17 -18.19 -14.57
CA ASP A 146 -13.01 -18.86 -13.94
C ASP A 146 -13.08 -18.87 -12.41
N GLY A 147 -14.11 -18.24 -11.82
CA GLY A 147 -14.30 -18.16 -10.38
C GLY A 147 -13.54 -17.02 -9.70
N ASN A 148 -12.91 -16.13 -10.48
CA ASN A 148 -12.25 -14.95 -9.90
C ASN A 148 -13.27 -13.90 -9.50
N VAL A 149 -13.10 -13.31 -8.33
CA VAL A 149 -13.97 -12.23 -7.85
C VAL A 149 -13.74 -10.98 -8.70
N THR A 150 -14.81 -10.46 -9.30
CA THR A 150 -14.81 -9.25 -10.11
C THR A 150 -15.45 -8.07 -9.39
N GLU A 151 -16.40 -8.34 -8.49
CA GLU A 151 -17.12 -7.30 -7.77
C GLU A 151 -17.54 -7.79 -6.39
N VAL A 152 -17.45 -6.93 -5.38
CA VAL A 152 -17.90 -7.19 -4.02
C VAL A 152 -18.99 -6.19 -3.67
N HIS A 153 -20.13 -6.68 -3.14
CA HIS A 153 -21.25 -5.84 -2.72
C HIS A 153 -21.24 -5.69 -1.21
N CYS A 154 -21.36 -4.45 -0.75
CA CYS A 154 -21.39 -4.12 0.67
C CYS A 154 -22.54 -3.14 0.96
N THR A 155 -22.96 -3.13 2.21
CA THR A 155 -23.72 -2.03 2.79
C THR A 155 -22.81 -1.25 3.75
N TYR A 156 -22.97 0.08 3.82
CA TYR A 156 -22.27 0.90 4.80
C TYR A 156 -23.19 1.36 5.91
N ASP A 157 -22.61 1.69 7.06
CA ASP A 157 -23.30 2.28 8.18
C ASP A 157 -22.92 3.77 8.29
N PRO A 158 -23.84 4.71 7.97
CA PRO A 158 -23.55 6.14 7.97
C PRO A 158 -23.10 6.70 9.33
N GLU A 159 -23.53 6.07 10.43
CA GLU A 159 -23.19 6.53 11.78
C GLU A 159 -21.71 6.30 12.12
N THR A 160 -21.05 5.39 11.40
CA THR A 160 -19.66 4.98 11.67
C THR A 160 -18.61 5.87 11.04
N LYS A 161 -18.98 7.01 10.47
CA LYS A 161 -18.04 7.93 9.82
C LYS A 161 -16.84 8.21 10.72
N SER A 162 -15.65 8.09 10.16
CA SER A 162 -14.40 8.39 10.87
C SER A 162 -14.42 9.84 11.36
N GLY A 163 -14.03 10.04 12.62
CA GLY A 163 -14.06 11.37 13.24
C GLY A 163 -15.42 11.80 13.81
N SER A 164 -16.49 11.01 13.66
CA SER A 164 -17.83 11.32 14.21
C SER A 164 -17.95 11.09 15.72
N GLY A 165 -16.96 10.43 16.34
CA GLY A 165 -17.04 10.01 17.74
C GLY A 165 -17.78 8.69 17.96
N PHE A 166 -18.15 7.97 16.89
CA PHE A 166 -18.79 6.66 16.98
C PHE A 166 -17.91 5.65 17.73
N ASN A 167 -18.47 5.03 18.78
CA ASN A 167 -17.77 4.07 19.63
C ASN A 167 -18.64 2.88 20.09
N ALA A 168 -19.85 2.73 19.54
CA ALA A 168 -20.80 1.71 19.98
C ALA A 168 -20.31 0.28 19.69
N ARG A 169 -19.50 0.10 18.66
CA ARG A 169 -18.84 -1.18 18.32
C ARG A 169 -17.49 -0.95 17.67
N LYS A 170 -16.67 -1.99 17.66
CA LYS A 170 -15.35 -1.99 17.01
C LYS A 170 -15.28 -3.11 16.00
N VAL A 171 -14.58 -2.88 14.90
CA VAL A 171 -14.21 -3.88 13.91
C VAL A 171 -12.73 -4.23 14.03
N LYS A 172 -12.36 -5.46 13.66
CA LYS A 172 -10.97 -5.93 13.74
C LYS A 172 -10.14 -5.53 12.53
N GLY A 173 -10.78 -5.36 11.38
CA GLY A 173 -10.11 -5.10 10.12
C GLY A 173 -10.32 -3.67 9.62
N THR A 174 -9.26 -3.12 9.04
CA THR A 174 -9.30 -1.88 8.26
C THR A 174 -8.66 -2.18 6.92
N ILE A 175 -9.32 -1.79 5.83
CA ILE A 175 -8.80 -1.93 4.47
C ILE A 175 -8.70 -0.55 3.81
N HIS A 176 -7.71 -0.38 2.92
CA HIS A 176 -7.55 0.81 2.11
C HIS A 176 -8.37 0.68 0.81
N TRP A 177 -8.58 1.81 0.16
CA TRP A 177 -9.47 1.92 -0.99
C TRP A 177 -9.18 3.19 -1.78
N VAL A 178 -9.68 3.27 -2.99
CA VAL A 178 -9.76 4.50 -3.79
C VAL A 178 -11.15 4.59 -4.43
N CYS A 179 -11.65 5.81 -4.63
CA CYS A 179 -12.93 6.04 -5.30
C CYS A 179 -12.79 5.79 -6.80
N ALA A 180 -13.59 4.87 -7.34
CA ALA A 180 -13.46 4.44 -8.73
C ALA A 180 -13.69 5.56 -9.76
N GLU A 181 -14.57 6.54 -9.45
CA GLU A 181 -14.89 7.64 -10.35
C GLU A 181 -13.78 8.69 -10.46
N THR A 182 -12.92 8.79 -9.46
CA THR A 182 -11.91 9.86 -9.35
C THR A 182 -10.49 9.35 -9.25
N ALA A 183 -10.29 8.04 -9.12
CA ALA A 183 -8.96 7.45 -9.01
C ALA A 183 -8.15 7.64 -10.30
N GLU A 184 -6.88 7.89 -10.13
CA GLU A 184 -5.92 7.97 -11.23
C GLU A 184 -5.36 6.59 -11.54
N LYS A 185 -5.45 6.18 -12.81
CA LYS A 185 -4.82 4.94 -13.27
C LYS A 185 -3.34 5.16 -13.49
N CYS A 186 -2.50 4.24 -12.99
CA CYS A 186 -1.05 4.36 -13.13
C CYS A 186 -0.35 3.00 -13.26
N GLU A 187 0.87 3.04 -13.76
CA GLU A 187 1.83 1.94 -13.68
C GLU A 187 2.55 2.01 -12.33
N ILE A 188 2.66 0.88 -11.64
CA ILE A 188 3.44 0.73 -10.42
C ILE A 188 4.54 -0.30 -10.66
N ARG A 189 5.76 0.04 -10.30
CA ARG A 189 6.93 -0.86 -10.35
C ARG A 189 7.34 -1.23 -8.95
N LEU A 190 7.26 -2.53 -8.66
CA LEU A 190 7.72 -3.09 -7.39
C LEU A 190 9.15 -3.59 -7.56
N TYR A 191 10.05 -3.11 -6.73
CA TYR A 191 11.45 -3.49 -6.74
C TYR A 191 11.78 -4.37 -5.54
N GLU A 192 12.41 -5.50 -5.79
CA GLU A 192 12.96 -6.41 -4.79
C GLU A 192 14.47 -6.54 -4.97
N ASN A 193 15.12 -7.30 -4.10
CA ASN A 193 16.54 -7.56 -4.20
C ASN A 193 16.88 -8.27 -5.51
N ILE A 194 17.95 -7.82 -6.17
CA ILE A 194 18.41 -8.41 -7.43
C ILE A 194 18.92 -9.84 -7.27
N VAL A 195 19.33 -10.20 -6.04
CA VAL A 195 19.82 -11.53 -5.69
C VAL A 195 18.77 -12.28 -4.90
N ASP A 196 18.61 -13.56 -5.17
CA ASP A 196 17.77 -14.45 -4.38
C ASP A 196 18.52 -14.84 -3.10
N GLU A 197 18.17 -14.18 -1.98
CA GLU A 197 18.85 -14.38 -0.69
C GLU A 197 18.65 -15.79 -0.11
N GLU A 198 17.51 -16.45 -0.42
CA GLU A 198 17.22 -17.81 0.05
C GLU A 198 18.14 -18.85 -0.61
N LYS A 199 18.48 -18.64 -1.87
CA LYS A 199 19.36 -19.52 -2.64
C LYS A 199 20.82 -19.12 -2.57
N GLY A 200 21.12 -17.93 -2.03
CA GLY A 200 22.47 -17.37 -1.93
C GLY A 200 22.90 -16.57 -3.16
N VAL A 201 23.98 -15.82 -3.01
CA VAL A 201 24.47 -14.86 -4.01
C VAL A 201 24.99 -15.52 -5.29
N TYR A 202 25.58 -16.69 -5.17
CA TYR A 202 26.24 -17.40 -6.27
C TYR A 202 25.64 -18.78 -6.49
N ASN A 203 25.48 -19.15 -7.74
CA ASN A 203 25.21 -20.49 -8.17
C ASN A 203 26.45 -21.39 -8.04
N GLU A 204 26.30 -22.70 -8.18
CA GLU A 204 27.39 -23.68 -8.11
C GLU A 204 28.47 -23.45 -9.18
N ASP A 205 28.12 -22.86 -10.30
CA ASP A 205 29.02 -22.50 -11.40
C ASP A 205 29.73 -21.15 -11.20
N GLY A 206 29.47 -20.46 -10.07
CA GLY A 206 30.06 -19.15 -9.75
C GLY A 206 29.34 -17.96 -10.39
N SER A 207 28.29 -18.17 -11.16
CA SER A 207 27.45 -17.10 -11.67
C SER A 207 26.58 -16.49 -10.54
N ILE A 208 26.13 -15.23 -10.73
CA ILE A 208 25.25 -14.56 -9.79
C ILE A 208 23.84 -15.18 -9.90
N ASN A 209 23.26 -15.53 -8.77
CA ASN A 209 21.91 -16.03 -8.68
C ASN A 209 20.93 -14.84 -8.72
N VAL A 210 20.50 -14.48 -9.91
CA VAL A 210 19.60 -13.34 -10.13
C VAL A 210 18.16 -13.70 -9.81
N ASN A 211 17.51 -12.91 -8.97
CA ASN A 211 16.08 -13.01 -8.71
C ASN A 211 15.28 -12.55 -9.95
N PRO A 212 14.59 -13.45 -10.66
CA PRO A 212 13.81 -13.09 -11.84
C PRO A 212 12.64 -12.14 -11.51
N ASN A 213 12.19 -12.12 -10.26
CA ASN A 213 11.09 -11.28 -9.77
C ASN A 213 11.58 -9.97 -9.15
N SER A 214 12.86 -9.61 -9.33
CA SER A 214 13.43 -8.37 -8.77
C SER A 214 12.77 -7.08 -9.27
N LEU A 215 11.99 -7.16 -10.34
CA LEU A 215 11.15 -6.09 -10.85
C LEU A 215 9.82 -6.67 -11.31
N THR A 216 8.74 -6.22 -10.68
CA THR A 216 7.36 -6.50 -11.12
C THR A 216 6.74 -5.19 -11.60
N VAL A 217 6.19 -5.20 -12.81
CA VAL A 217 5.48 -4.05 -13.39
C VAL A 217 3.99 -4.35 -13.39
N LEU A 218 3.23 -3.48 -12.73
CA LEU A 218 1.78 -3.53 -12.65
C LEU A 218 1.21 -2.31 -13.40
N ASP A 219 0.40 -2.52 -14.41
CA ASP A 219 -0.12 -1.48 -15.31
C ASP A 219 -1.61 -1.17 -15.13
N ASP A 220 -2.27 -1.88 -14.21
CA ASP A 220 -3.69 -1.69 -13.87
C ASP A 220 -3.87 -1.33 -12.40
N CYS A 221 -3.12 -0.35 -11.93
CA CYS A 221 -3.20 0.15 -10.57
C CYS A 221 -3.96 1.47 -10.50
N TYR A 222 -4.56 1.74 -9.34
CA TYR A 222 -5.29 2.98 -9.09
C TYR A 222 -4.81 3.65 -7.80
N VAL A 223 -4.67 4.96 -7.85
CA VAL A 223 -4.22 5.78 -6.72
C VAL A 223 -5.18 6.93 -6.46
N GLU A 224 -5.07 7.55 -5.28
CA GLU A 224 -5.82 8.75 -4.95
C GLU A 224 -5.56 9.87 -5.98
N PRO A 225 -6.59 10.67 -6.33
CA PRO A 225 -6.42 11.76 -7.31
C PRO A 225 -5.41 12.82 -6.89
N ALA A 226 -5.14 12.98 -5.59
CA ALA A 226 -4.10 13.90 -5.10
C ALA A 226 -2.69 13.55 -5.62
N LEU A 227 -2.45 12.30 -6.04
CA LEU A 227 -1.16 11.89 -6.62
C LEU A 227 -0.97 12.30 -8.09
N ALA A 228 -2.01 12.81 -8.75
CA ALA A 228 -1.87 13.38 -10.10
C ALA A 228 -0.96 14.62 -10.13
N GLU A 229 -0.82 15.31 -9.00
CA GLU A 229 0.06 16.48 -8.84
C GLU A 229 1.49 16.12 -8.41
N ALA A 230 1.79 14.82 -8.23
CA ALA A 230 3.13 14.39 -7.82
C ALA A 230 4.17 14.66 -8.91
N GLU A 231 5.32 15.18 -8.48
CA GLU A 231 6.46 15.43 -9.34
C GLU A 231 7.52 14.32 -9.23
N ALA A 232 8.45 14.31 -10.19
CA ALA A 232 9.56 13.37 -10.16
C ALA A 232 10.37 13.54 -8.84
N TYR A 233 10.70 12.43 -8.20
CA TYR A 233 11.38 12.34 -6.89
C TYR A 233 10.53 12.69 -5.67
N ASP A 234 9.25 12.97 -5.82
CA ASP A 234 8.37 13.01 -4.66
C ASP A 234 8.30 11.63 -3.99
N SER A 235 8.16 11.64 -2.69
CA SER A 235 8.12 10.40 -1.89
C SER A 235 6.85 10.35 -1.05
N PHE A 236 6.24 9.20 -1.02
CA PHE A 236 5.01 8.93 -0.26
C PHE A 236 5.16 7.63 0.51
N GLN A 237 4.37 7.47 1.57
CA GLN A 237 4.13 6.18 2.20
C GLN A 237 2.75 5.67 1.77
N PHE A 238 2.70 4.48 1.20
CA PHE A 238 1.44 3.83 0.87
C PHE A 238 0.98 2.95 2.02
N VAL A 239 -0.28 3.10 2.37
CA VAL A 239 -0.93 2.29 3.39
C VAL A 239 -1.43 1.02 2.73
N ARG A 240 -1.05 -0.14 3.30
CA ARG A 240 -1.49 -1.47 2.88
C ARG A 240 -1.89 -2.30 4.10
#